data_1cec4ac471c4aecc8b51f84c4a67cf30
#
_entry.id   1cec4ac471c4aecc8b51f84c4a67cf30
#
_cell.length_a   1.000
_cell.length_b   1.000
_cell.length_c   1.000
_cell.angle_alpha   90.00
_cell.angle_beta   90.00
_cell.angle_gamma   90.00
#
_symmetry.space_group_name_H-M   'P 1'
#
loop_
_entity.id
_entity.type
_entity.pdbx_description
1 polymer ?
#
loop_
_entity_poly.entity_id
_entity_poly.type
_entity_poly.pdbx_seq_one_letter_code
_entity_poly.pdbx_strand_id
1 'polypeptide(L)'
;MRMRRKPWTEIELKACPFFVEAPSTHIGAWQSLFPRRQRVHLEIGCGKGVSTVRMAHEHPEINYIAVDEVRHVLAVSVRNTEAEYGDEAPRNIVFSAVDALRIHDTFSAEDGIERIYINFCNP
;
A
#
# COMPACT_ATOMS: atom_id res chain seq x y z
N MET A 1 6.42 26.52 2.98
CA MET A 1 7.57 25.90 3.65
C MET A 1 7.95 24.62 2.92
N ARG A 2 9.22 24.46 2.62
CA ARG A 2 9.69 23.29 1.94
C ARG A 2 9.81 22.12 2.92
N MET A 3 9.18 20.98 2.62
CA MET A 3 9.38 19.77 3.40
C MET A 3 10.74 19.16 3.05
N ARG A 4 11.53 18.92 4.08
CA ARG A 4 12.85 18.32 3.87
C ARG A 4 12.69 16.80 3.70
N ARG A 5 13.24 16.25 2.63
CA ARG A 5 13.29 14.82 2.43
C ARG A 5 14.16 14.19 3.51
N LYS A 6 13.65 13.14 4.12
CA LYS A 6 14.42 12.36 5.07
C LYS A 6 15.08 11.21 4.30
N PRO A 7 16.43 11.13 4.30
CA PRO A 7 17.13 10.09 3.52
C PRO A 7 16.71 8.66 3.83
N TRP A 8 16.34 8.38 5.08
CA TRP A 8 15.97 7.02 5.47
C TRP A 8 14.73 6.50 4.74
N THR A 9 13.84 7.38 4.31
CA THR A 9 12.58 6.97 3.72
C THR A 9 12.78 6.21 2.42
N GLU A 10 13.60 6.72 1.51
CA GLU A 10 13.86 6.02 0.26
C GLU A 10 14.64 4.73 0.45
N ILE A 11 15.59 4.73 1.37
CA ILE A 11 16.35 3.53 1.67
C ILE A 11 15.42 2.42 2.17
N GLU A 12 14.51 2.74 3.07
CA GLU A 12 13.60 1.75 3.62
C GLU A 12 12.55 1.28 2.62
N LEU A 13 12.04 2.18 1.78
CA LEU A 13 11.09 1.78 0.74
C LEU A 13 11.74 0.80 -0.24
N LYS A 14 12.96 1.10 -0.68
CA LYS A 14 13.66 0.24 -1.64
C LYS A 14 14.00 -1.13 -1.05
N ALA A 15 14.19 -1.20 0.25
CA ALA A 15 14.49 -2.46 0.94
C ALA A 15 13.24 -3.25 1.33
N CYS A 16 12.07 -2.64 1.25
CA CYS A 16 10.83 -3.24 1.76
C CYS A 16 10.24 -4.23 0.75
N PRO A 17 10.04 -5.50 1.14
CA PRO A 17 9.50 -6.51 0.22
C PRO A 17 8.02 -6.32 -0.10
N PHE A 18 7.29 -5.55 0.70
CA PHE A 18 5.87 -5.27 0.44
C PHE A 18 5.61 -3.83 -0.02
N PHE A 19 6.65 -3.13 -0.46
CA PHE A 19 6.50 -1.87 -1.19
C PHE A 19 6.68 -2.14 -2.67
N VAL A 20 5.72 -1.70 -3.49
CA VAL A 20 5.68 -2.00 -4.92
C VAL A 20 6.11 -0.78 -5.71
N GLU A 21 7.23 -0.89 -6.43
CA GLU A 21 7.68 0.15 -7.34
C GLU A 21 6.96 0.01 -8.69
N ALA A 22 6.92 1.08 -9.47
CA ALA A 22 6.34 1.10 -10.81
C ALA A 22 4.95 0.44 -10.86
N PRO A 23 3.99 0.97 -10.10
CA PRO A 23 2.69 0.29 -9.95
C PRO A 23 1.94 0.07 -11.25
N SER A 24 2.07 0.94 -12.25
CA SER A 24 1.36 0.78 -13.52
C SER A 24 1.81 -0.45 -14.31
N THR A 25 2.99 -0.98 -14.01
CA THR A 25 3.47 -2.20 -14.68
C THR A 25 2.78 -3.45 -14.15
N HIS A 26 2.03 -3.34 -13.06
CA HIS A 26 1.35 -4.47 -12.45
C HIS A 26 -0.15 -4.51 -12.75
N ILE A 27 -0.63 -3.66 -13.64
CA ILE A 27 -2.06 -3.63 -13.99
C ILE A 27 -2.53 -5.02 -14.43
N GLY A 28 -3.59 -5.52 -13.82
CA GLY A 28 -4.12 -6.85 -14.08
C GLY A 28 -3.36 -7.98 -13.40
N ALA A 29 -2.24 -7.70 -12.74
CA ALA A 29 -1.38 -8.71 -12.13
C ALA A 29 -1.09 -8.45 -10.64
N TRP A 30 -1.85 -7.58 -9.99
CA TRP A 30 -1.62 -7.25 -8.59
C TRP A 30 -1.73 -8.46 -7.66
N GLN A 31 -2.60 -9.42 -7.99
CA GLN A 31 -2.74 -10.64 -7.17
C GLN A 31 -1.44 -11.42 -7.08
N SER A 32 -0.60 -11.37 -8.11
CA SER A 32 0.68 -12.10 -8.11
C SER A 32 1.70 -11.52 -7.14
N LEU A 33 1.45 -10.33 -6.59
CA LEU A 33 2.32 -9.70 -5.62
C LEU A 33 2.07 -10.21 -4.19
N PHE A 34 1.05 -11.05 -4.02
CA PHE A 34 0.72 -11.65 -2.73
C PHE A 34 1.00 -13.15 -2.78
N PRO A 35 1.37 -13.75 -1.63
CA PRO A 35 1.59 -15.21 -1.58
C PRO A 35 0.34 -16.01 -1.89
N ARG A 36 -0.84 -15.45 -1.65
CA ARG A 36 -2.11 -16.15 -1.82
C ARG A 36 -3.09 -15.25 -2.56
N ARG A 37 -3.80 -15.83 -3.54
CA ARG A 37 -4.87 -15.11 -4.23
C ARG A 37 -6.09 -15.02 -3.33
N GLN A 38 -6.52 -13.80 -3.03
CA GLN A 38 -7.64 -13.54 -2.13
C GLN A 38 -8.43 -12.34 -2.65
N ARG A 39 -9.56 -12.04 -2.01
CA ARG A 39 -10.28 -10.80 -2.26
C ARG A 39 -9.34 -9.62 -2.02
N VAL A 40 -9.50 -8.55 -2.80
CA VAL A 40 -8.64 -7.38 -2.70
C VAL A 40 -9.46 -6.17 -2.26
N HIS A 41 -8.97 -5.51 -1.23
CA HIS A 41 -9.46 -4.20 -0.82
C HIS A 41 -8.37 -3.17 -1.11
N LEU A 42 -8.78 -2.06 -1.71
CA LEU A 42 -7.86 -0.98 -2.08
C LEU A 42 -8.16 0.25 -1.23
N GLU A 43 -7.12 0.83 -0.62
CA GLU A 43 -7.25 2.12 0.04
C GLU A 43 -6.47 3.18 -0.75
N ILE A 44 -7.15 4.26 -1.11
CA ILE A 44 -6.55 5.41 -1.80
C ILE A 44 -6.38 6.54 -0.80
N GLY A 45 -5.15 7.06 -0.69
CA GLY A 45 -4.83 8.08 0.30
C GLY A 45 -4.59 7.49 1.67
N CYS A 46 -3.81 6.42 1.74
CA CYS A 46 -3.61 5.70 3.00
C CYS A 46 -2.81 6.48 4.05
N GLY A 47 -2.08 7.52 3.64
CA GLY A 47 -1.27 8.29 4.57
C GLY A 47 -0.29 7.40 5.31
N LYS A 48 -0.29 7.49 6.64
CA LYS A 48 0.60 6.68 7.49
C LYS A 48 0.12 5.23 7.66
N GLY A 49 -1.00 4.88 7.04
CA GLY A 49 -1.47 3.51 6.95
C GLY A 49 -2.06 2.91 8.23
N VAL A 50 -2.34 3.71 9.24
CA VAL A 50 -2.76 3.18 10.55
C VAL A 50 -4.01 2.31 10.44
N SER A 51 -5.05 2.80 9.76
CA SER A 51 -6.30 2.05 9.61
C SER A 51 -6.13 0.81 8.76
N THR A 52 -5.47 0.96 7.61
CA THR A 52 -5.29 -0.16 6.67
C THR A 52 -4.46 -1.27 7.27
N VAL A 53 -3.40 -0.90 7.97
CA VAL A 53 -2.52 -1.88 8.61
C VAL A 53 -3.27 -2.69 9.66
N ARG A 54 -4.10 -2.03 10.46
CA ARG A 54 -4.88 -2.72 11.47
C ARG A 54 -5.90 -3.65 10.83
N MET A 55 -6.60 -3.18 9.79
CA MET A 55 -7.57 -4.01 9.07
C MET A 55 -6.90 -5.23 8.46
N ALA A 56 -5.75 -5.04 7.83
CA ALA A 56 -5.04 -6.15 7.20
C ALA A 56 -4.60 -7.19 8.23
N HIS A 57 -4.11 -6.74 9.37
CA HIS A 57 -3.67 -7.66 10.42
C HIS A 57 -4.84 -8.44 11.01
N GLU A 58 -6.01 -7.80 11.11
CA GLU A 58 -7.22 -8.43 11.64
C GLU A 58 -7.91 -9.34 10.62
N HIS A 59 -7.63 -9.17 9.33
CA HIS A 59 -8.29 -9.91 8.25
C HIS A 59 -7.27 -10.55 7.30
N PRO A 60 -6.55 -11.58 7.77
CA PRO A 60 -5.53 -12.21 6.93
C PRO A 60 -6.09 -12.89 5.68
N GLU A 61 -7.40 -13.08 5.61
CA GLU A 61 -8.08 -13.69 4.47
C GLU A 61 -8.34 -12.69 3.33
N ILE A 62 -7.98 -11.41 3.51
CA ILE A 62 -8.18 -10.35 2.51
C ILE A 62 -6.82 -9.75 2.17
N ASN A 63 -6.57 -9.52 0.90
CA ASN A 63 -5.38 -8.80 0.44
C ASN A 63 -5.66 -7.31 0.38
N TYR A 64 -4.77 -6.52 0.95
CA TYR A 64 -4.91 -5.06 0.98
C TYR A 64 -3.85 -4.40 0.12
N ILE A 65 -4.29 -3.49 -0.73
CA ILE A 65 -3.40 -2.61 -1.50
C ILE A 65 -3.63 -1.19 -0.98
N ALA A 66 -2.60 -0.58 -0.43
CA ALA A 66 -2.69 0.76 0.13
C ALA A 66 -1.82 1.71 -0.68
N VAL A 67 -2.41 2.75 -1.22
CA VAL A 67 -1.68 3.68 -2.07
C VAL A 67 -1.77 5.11 -1.56
N ASP A 68 -0.73 5.87 -1.83
CA ASP A 68 -0.66 7.30 -1.54
C ASP A 68 0.33 7.90 -2.55
N GLU A 69 0.20 9.18 -2.84
CA GLU A 69 1.13 9.80 -3.78
C GLU A 69 2.44 10.23 -3.13
N VAL A 70 2.50 10.28 -1.80
CA VAL A 70 3.63 10.82 -1.04
C VAL A 70 4.51 9.69 -0.50
N ARG A 71 5.66 9.50 -1.13
CA ARG A 71 6.55 8.37 -0.82
C ARG A 71 7.05 8.38 0.63
N HIS A 72 7.43 9.53 1.17
CA HIS A 72 7.95 9.55 2.54
C HIS A 72 6.87 9.19 3.58
N VAL A 73 5.61 9.45 3.28
CA VAL A 73 4.50 9.03 4.13
C VAL A 73 4.34 7.50 4.07
N LEU A 74 4.54 6.92 2.89
CA LEU A 74 4.49 5.46 2.72
C LEU A 74 5.60 4.77 3.51
N ALA A 75 6.76 5.39 3.63
CA ALA A 75 7.83 4.83 4.47
C ALA A 75 7.40 4.74 5.93
N VAL A 76 6.63 5.72 6.41
CA VAL A 76 6.05 5.66 7.75
C VAL A 76 5.02 4.53 7.83
N SER A 77 4.22 4.34 6.79
CA SER A 77 3.27 3.22 6.72
C SER A 77 3.96 1.87 6.81
N VAL A 78 5.11 1.73 6.16
CA VAL A 78 5.90 0.49 6.23
C VAL A 78 6.34 0.23 7.66
N ARG A 79 6.83 1.25 8.37
CA ARG A 79 7.23 1.10 9.77
C ARG A 79 6.05 0.73 10.66
N ASN A 80 4.89 1.34 10.43
CA ASN A 80 3.68 1.02 11.18
C ASN A 80 3.24 -0.42 10.93
N THR A 81 3.41 -0.91 9.71
CA THR A 81 3.11 -2.30 9.36
C THR A 81 4.02 -3.25 10.11
N GLU A 82 5.31 -2.97 10.11
CA GLU A 82 6.28 -3.80 10.83
C GLU A 82 5.98 -3.84 12.34
N ALA A 83 5.61 -2.69 12.91
CA ALA A 83 5.26 -2.62 14.32
C ALA A 83 3.98 -3.41 14.62
N GLU A 84 2.98 -3.34 13.75
CA GLU A 84 1.70 -4.02 13.95
C GLU A 84 1.85 -5.54 13.83
N TYR A 85 2.59 -6.00 12.82
CA TYR A 85 2.74 -7.43 12.57
C TYR A 85 3.79 -8.09 13.48
N GLY A 86 4.68 -7.30 14.07
CA GLY A 86 5.71 -7.82 14.97
C GLY A 86 6.64 -8.80 14.28
N ASP A 87 6.72 -10.01 14.81
CA ASP A 87 7.59 -11.05 14.24
C ASP A 87 7.00 -11.72 13.01
N GLU A 88 5.72 -11.49 12.71
CA GLU A 88 5.09 -12.03 11.52
C GLU A 88 5.46 -11.20 10.29
N ALA A 89 5.84 -11.86 9.21
CA ALA A 89 6.03 -11.15 7.94
C ALA A 89 4.65 -10.79 7.38
N PRO A 90 4.44 -9.52 6.99
CA PRO A 90 3.16 -9.15 6.36
C PRO A 90 2.99 -9.90 5.03
N ARG A 91 1.86 -10.59 4.87
CA ARG A 91 1.59 -11.39 3.68
C ARG A 91 0.41 -10.89 2.87
N ASN A 92 -0.41 -10.06 3.46
CA ASN A 92 -1.67 -9.64 2.85
C ASN A 92 -1.80 -8.13 2.73
N ILE A 93 -0.68 -7.42 2.70
CA ILE A 93 -0.68 -5.97 2.49
C ILE A 93 0.52 -5.58 1.65
N VAL A 94 0.28 -4.71 0.67
CA VAL A 94 1.33 -4.05 -0.10
C VAL A 94 1.04 -2.56 -0.20
N PHE A 95 2.08 -1.77 -0.33
CA PHE A 95 2.01 -0.32 -0.48
C PHE A 95 2.60 0.09 -1.81
N SER A 96 2.08 1.16 -2.39
CA SER A 96 2.66 1.72 -3.62
C SER A 96 2.37 3.22 -3.72
N ALA A 97 3.27 3.93 -4.38
CA ALA A 97 3.09 5.36 -4.64
C ALA A 97 2.28 5.51 -5.92
N VAL A 98 1.05 6.01 -5.80
CA VAL A 98 0.13 6.17 -6.92
C VAL A 98 -0.59 7.50 -6.79
N ASP A 99 -0.60 8.27 -7.89
CA ASP A 99 -1.44 9.45 -8.00
C ASP A 99 -2.89 8.99 -8.17
N ALA A 100 -3.79 9.48 -7.33
CA ALA A 100 -5.21 9.10 -7.37
C ALA A 100 -5.83 9.34 -8.75
N LEU A 101 -5.34 10.33 -9.50
CA LEU A 101 -5.83 10.62 -10.84
C LEU A 101 -5.41 9.56 -11.87
N ARG A 102 -4.47 8.69 -11.50
CA ARG A 102 -3.94 7.64 -12.38
C ARG A 102 -4.38 6.23 -11.96
N ILE A 103 -5.40 6.13 -11.11
CA ILE A 103 -5.87 4.84 -10.64
C ILE A 103 -6.28 3.93 -11.80
N HIS A 104 -6.94 4.48 -12.81
CA HIS A 104 -7.39 3.70 -13.97
C HIS A 104 -6.24 3.13 -14.81
N ASP A 105 -5.04 3.72 -14.71
CA ASP A 105 -3.83 3.21 -15.38
C ASP A 105 -3.10 2.17 -14.53
N THR A 106 -3.53 1.99 -13.30
CA THR A 106 -2.82 1.17 -12.31
C THR A 106 -3.54 -0.14 -12.02
N PHE A 107 -4.87 -0.15 -12.11
CA PHE A 107 -5.69 -1.31 -11.78
C PHE A 107 -6.67 -1.63 -12.89
N SER A 108 -7.06 -2.90 -12.99
CA SER A 108 -8.06 -3.35 -13.95
C SER A 108 -8.98 -4.36 -13.28
N ALA A 109 -9.99 -4.83 -14.02
CA ALA A 109 -10.96 -5.79 -13.50
C ALA A 109 -10.30 -7.11 -13.05
N GLU A 110 -9.21 -7.50 -13.73
CA GLU A 110 -8.48 -8.73 -13.41
C GLU A 110 -7.82 -8.69 -12.03
N ASP A 111 -7.63 -7.51 -11.47
CA ASP A 111 -7.02 -7.37 -10.14
C ASP A 111 -7.98 -7.77 -9.01
N GLY A 112 -9.27 -7.89 -9.32
CA GLY A 112 -10.23 -8.41 -8.36
C GLY A 112 -10.51 -7.50 -7.19
N ILE A 113 -10.42 -6.18 -7.38
CA ILE A 113 -10.71 -5.23 -6.33
C ILE A 113 -12.20 -5.25 -6.05
N GLU A 114 -12.55 -5.61 -4.82
CA GLU A 114 -13.93 -5.78 -4.40
C GLU A 114 -14.44 -4.58 -3.60
N ARG A 115 -13.52 -3.85 -2.96
CA ARG A 115 -13.90 -2.69 -2.13
C ARG A 115 -12.81 -1.63 -2.19
N ILE A 116 -13.23 -0.37 -2.27
CA ILE A 116 -12.32 0.76 -2.30
C ILE A 116 -12.65 1.69 -1.13
N TYR A 117 -11.63 2.02 -0.35
CA TYR A 117 -11.70 3.03 0.70
C TYR A 117 -10.97 4.27 0.20
N ILE A 118 -11.61 5.41 0.29
CA ILE A 118 -10.99 6.67 -0.12
C ILE A 118 -10.91 7.57 1.09
N ASN A 119 -9.68 7.94 1.46
CA ASN A 119 -9.45 8.88 2.53
C ASN A 119 -9.08 10.23 1.95
N PHE A 120 -9.88 11.23 2.26
CA PHE A 120 -9.55 12.60 1.90
C PHE A 120 -8.81 13.20 3.08
N CYS A 121 -7.49 13.36 2.91
CA CYS A 121 -6.74 14.13 3.89
C CYS A 121 -7.07 15.59 3.70
N ASN A 122 -7.56 16.21 4.74
CA ASN A 122 -7.70 17.66 4.72
C ASN A 122 -6.32 18.29 4.70
N PRO A 123 -6.11 19.26 3.82
CA PRO A 123 -4.84 19.97 3.76
C PRO A 123 -4.51 20.67 5.07
#